data_77d08daf24517f71802ac46ba23a8e22
#
_entry.id   77d08daf24517f71802ac46ba23a8e22
#
_cell.length_a   1.000
_cell.length_b   1.000
_cell.length_c   1.000
_cell.angle_alpha   90.00
_cell.angle_beta   90.00
_cell.angle_gamma   90.00
#
_symmetry.space_group_name_H-M   'P 1'
#
loop_
_entity.id
_entity.type
_entity.pdbx_description
1 polymer ?
#
loop_
_entity_poly.entity_id
_entity_poly.type
_entity_poly.pdbx_seq_one_letter_code
_entity_poly.pdbx_strand_id
1 'polypeptide(L)'
;MSLKNYMNKPNSKPNNPNFSSGPTSKRPGWDISVLSNALTGRSHRSVECKARLKEAIDKSKEILKLPDDYLLGIMPGSNTGALEAAMWCLLGKTGVDILAWENFGKDWVIDAISELKLENLNIHEEDYGKLPDLSKVNFDNDVIFTWNGTTSGVKVPNGDWIPDDRKGLTICDATSAIFGMPIDYNKCDVITWSWQKILGGEAAHGMVAISPRVVERLSLIHI
;
A
#
# COMPACT_ATOMS: atom_id res chain seq x y z
N MET A 1 -1.34 32.72 -7.89
CA MET A 1 -2.78 32.69 -8.26
C MET A 1 -3.57 32.29 -7.04
N SER A 2 -4.53 33.10 -6.61
CA SER A 2 -5.34 32.85 -5.42
C SER A 2 -6.28 31.66 -5.65
N LEU A 3 -6.28 30.68 -4.73
CA LEU A 3 -7.18 29.52 -4.70
C LEU A 3 -8.69 29.88 -4.66
N LYS A 4 -9.03 31.18 -4.62
CA LYS A 4 -10.40 31.67 -4.52
C LYS A 4 -11.29 31.43 -5.75
N ASN A 5 -10.75 30.97 -6.86
CA ASN A 5 -11.51 30.87 -8.11
C ASN A 5 -11.90 29.43 -8.51
N TYR A 6 -11.67 28.41 -7.67
CA TYR A 6 -11.80 27.03 -8.14
C TYR A 6 -13.09 26.30 -7.78
N MET A 7 -13.92 26.81 -6.87
CA MET A 7 -15.21 26.16 -6.60
C MET A 7 -16.25 27.13 -6.08
N ASN A 8 -17.33 27.32 -6.81
CA ASN A 8 -18.54 27.85 -6.22
C ASN A 8 -19.07 26.86 -5.18
N LYS A 9 -19.28 27.34 -3.95
CA LYS A 9 -19.87 26.52 -2.89
C LYS A 9 -21.20 25.95 -3.38
N PRO A 10 -21.45 24.64 -3.31
CA PRO A 10 -22.74 24.05 -3.68
C PRO A 10 -23.90 24.70 -2.91
N ASN A 11 -25.00 24.93 -3.60
CA ASN A 11 -26.20 25.51 -3.00
C ASN A 11 -26.93 24.55 -2.05
N SER A 12 -26.67 23.25 -2.17
CA SER A 12 -27.24 22.22 -1.32
C SER A 12 -26.14 21.40 -0.66
N LYS A 13 -26.40 20.98 0.58
CA LYS A 13 -25.54 20.02 1.27
C LYS A 13 -25.92 18.59 0.87
N PRO A 14 -24.97 17.65 0.83
CA PRO A 14 -25.30 16.23 0.66
C PRO A 14 -26.14 15.73 1.83
N ASN A 15 -27.03 14.77 1.58
CA ASN A 15 -27.85 14.16 2.62
C ASN A 15 -27.02 13.46 3.70
N ASN A 16 -25.87 12.90 3.28
CA ASN A 16 -24.87 12.33 4.19
C ASN A 16 -23.51 12.97 3.88
N PRO A 17 -22.96 13.81 4.76
CA PRO A 17 -21.66 14.46 4.55
C PRO A 17 -20.47 13.62 5.01
N ASN A 18 -20.67 12.37 5.42
CA ASN A 18 -19.62 11.50 5.91
C ASN A 18 -18.89 10.84 4.73
N PHE A 19 -17.81 11.47 4.29
CA PHE A 19 -16.96 11.01 3.19
C PHE A 19 -15.61 10.49 3.67
N SER A 20 -15.52 10.05 4.95
CA SER A 20 -14.27 9.54 5.48
C SER A 20 -13.88 8.23 4.80
N SER A 21 -12.59 8.05 4.54
CA SER A 21 -12.01 6.76 4.20
C SER A 21 -11.74 5.98 5.49
N GLY A 22 -11.97 4.69 5.46
CA GLY A 22 -11.83 3.81 6.62
C GLY A 22 -13.07 2.95 6.76
N PRO A 23 -13.33 2.35 7.91
CA PRO A 23 -14.57 1.64 8.15
C PRO A 23 -15.77 2.55 7.87
N THR A 24 -16.59 2.16 6.91
CA THR A 24 -17.72 2.97 6.44
C THR A 24 -19.04 2.26 6.71
N SER A 25 -20.13 3.01 6.65
CA SER A 25 -21.47 2.42 6.63
C SER A 25 -21.54 1.38 5.50
N LYS A 26 -22.13 0.25 5.79
CA LYS A 26 -22.27 -0.82 4.80
C LYS A 26 -23.16 -0.38 3.64
N ARG A 27 -22.99 -1.02 2.47
CA ARG A 27 -23.78 -0.71 1.27
C ARG A 27 -25.29 -0.82 1.53
N PRO A 28 -26.13 -0.12 0.79
CA PRO A 28 -27.58 -0.31 0.86
C PRO A 28 -27.96 -1.79 0.69
N GLY A 29 -28.91 -2.27 1.50
CA GLY A 29 -29.33 -3.68 1.48
C GLY A 29 -28.37 -4.66 2.18
N TRP A 30 -27.30 -4.18 2.83
CA TRP A 30 -26.49 -5.03 3.69
C TRP A 30 -27.26 -5.35 4.98
N ASP A 31 -27.23 -6.60 5.37
CA ASP A 31 -27.80 -7.10 6.62
C ASP A 31 -26.79 -8.02 7.33
N ILE A 32 -26.87 -8.05 8.67
CA ILE A 32 -25.92 -8.84 9.48
C ILE A 32 -26.01 -10.35 9.20
N SER A 33 -27.10 -10.81 8.63
CA SER A 33 -27.26 -12.23 8.23
C SER A 33 -26.21 -12.71 7.22
N VAL A 34 -25.53 -11.80 6.50
CA VAL A 34 -24.38 -12.15 5.66
C VAL A 34 -23.25 -12.82 6.45
N LEU A 35 -23.22 -12.63 7.77
CA LEU A 35 -22.26 -13.25 8.68
C LEU A 35 -22.75 -14.59 9.27
N SER A 36 -23.94 -15.05 8.92
CA SER A 36 -24.50 -16.33 9.44
C SER A 36 -23.61 -17.54 9.16
N ASN A 37 -22.83 -17.48 8.08
CA ASN A 37 -21.88 -18.52 7.68
C ASN A 37 -20.46 -18.28 8.23
N ALA A 38 -20.28 -17.33 9.15
CA ALA A 38 -18.97 -17.08 9.75
C ALA A 38 -18.51 -18.32 10.54
N LEU A 39 -17.27 -18.73 10.31
CA LEU A 39 -16.68 -19.88 10.98
C LEU A 39 -16.27 -19.49 12.40
N THR A 40 -17.17 -19.68 13.36
CA THR A 40 -16.93 -19.42 14.78
C THR A 40 -16.65 -20.71 15.56
N GLY A 41 -15.98 -20.61 16.72
CA GLY A 41 -15.76 -21.76 17.60
C GLY A 41 -14.86 -22.86 17.07
N ARG A 42 -13.99 -22.56 16.11
CA ARG A 42 -13.08 -23.52 15.46
C ARG A 42 -11.62 -23.03 15.52
N SER A 43 -10.69 -23.95 15.26
CA SER A 43 -9.28 -23.60 15.09
C SER A 43 -9.07 -22.83 13.77
N HIS A 44 -8.25 -21.75 13.81
CA HIS A 44 -7.77 -21.06 12.62
C HIS A 44 -6.96 -21.96 11.67
N ARG A 45 -6.51 -23.13 12.15
CA ARG A 45 -5.77 -24.15 11.37
C ARG A 45 -6.69 -25.19 10.74
N SER A 46 -8.01 -25.14 10.97
CA SER A 46 -8.94 -26.05 10.31
C SER A 46 -8.90 -25.93 8.79
N VAL A 47 -9.28 -26.97 8.09
CA VAL A 47 -9.31 -26.99 6.62
C VAL A 47 -10.22 -25.87 6.09
N GLU A 48 -11.40 -25.71 6.69
CA GLU A 48 -12.39 -24.70 6.30
C GLU A 48 -11.87 -23.27 6.51
N CYS A 49 -11.18 -23.02 7.63
CA CYS A 49 -10.64 -21.70 7.91
C CYS A 49 -9.51 -21.34 6.96
N LYS A 50 -8.60 -22.29 6.68
CA LYS A 50 -7.55 -22.10 5.68
C LYS A 50 -8.13 -21.86 4.29
N ALA A 51 -9.20 -22.57 3.92
CA ALA A 51 -9.87 -22.36 2.65
C ALA A 51 -10.46 -20.95 2.53
N ARG A 52 -11.05 -20.40 3.59
CA ARG A 52 -11.54 -19.01 3.62
C ARG A 52 -10.45 -17.98 3.49
N LEU A 53 -9.31 -18.17 4.15
CA LEU A 53 -8.15 -17.28 3.99
C LEU A 53 -7.60 -17.35 2.57
N LYS A 54 -7.49 -18.55 2.02
CA LYS A 54 -7.07 -18.74 0.63
C LYS A 54 -8.04 -18.07 -0.35
N GLU A 55 -9.34 -18.20 -0.15
CA GLU A 55 -10.36 -17.53 -0.95
C GLU A 55 -10.18 -16.00 -0.96
N ALA A 56 -9.87 -15.38 0.20
CA ALA A 56 -9.62 -13.95 0.28
C ALA A 56 -8.37 -13.55 -0.52
N ILE A 57 -7.32 -14.35 -0.50
CA ILE A 57 -6.09 -14.13 -1.28
C ILE A 57 -6.39 -14.28 -2.78
N ASP A 58 -7.00 -15.39 -3.18
CA ASP A 58 -7.29 -15.70 -4.59
C ASP A 58 -8.18 -14.63 -5.23
N LYS A 59 -9.27 -14.24 -4.55
CA LYS A 59 -10.14 -13.16 -5.02
C LYS A 59 -9.46 -11.82 -5.11
N SER A 60 -8.57 -11.50 -4.17
CA SER A 60 -7.80 -10.26 -4.23
C SER A 60 -6.88 -10.24 -5.45
N LYS A 61 -6.17 -11.35 -5.72
CA LYS A 61 -5.33 -11.48 -6.93
C LYS A 61 -6.16 -11.32 -8.21
N GLU A 62 -7.29 -12.00 -8.29
CA GLU A 62 -8.20 -11.97 -9.44
C GLU A 62 -8.74 -10.56 -9.73
N ILE A 63 -9.30 -9.90 -8.70
CA ILE A 63 -9.91 -8.57 -8.83
C ILE A 63 -8.85 -7.51 -9.21
N LEU A 64 -7.69 -7.58 -8.59
CA LEU A 64 -6.59 -6.66 -8.85
C LEU A 64 -5.86 -6.98 -10.15
N LYS A 65 -6.05 -8.17 -10.71
CA LYS A 65 -5.28 -8.67 -11.86
C LYS A 65 -3.78 -8.59 -11.62
N LEU A 66 -3.37 -9.01 -10.41
CA LEU A 66 -1.95 -9.09 -10.10
C LEU A 66 -1.27 -10.09 -11.04
N PRO A 67 0.01 -9.86 -11.42
CA PRO A 67 0.75 -10.84 -12.21
C PRO A 67 0.70 -12.24 -11.56
N ASP A 68 0.62 -13.27 -12.37
CA ASP A 68 0.44 -14.66 -11.89
C ASP A 68 1.59 -15.13 -11.00
N ASP A 69 2.78 -14.65 -11.25
CA ASP A 69 4.03 -14.97 -10.54
C ASP A 69 4.22 -14.17 -9.23
N TYR A 70 3.33 -13.22 -8.94
CA TYR A 70 3.37 -12.51 -7.64
C TYR A 70 2.77 -13.39 -6.54
N LEU A 71 3.43 -13.39 -5.40
CA LEU A 71 2.87 -13.98 -4.18
C LEU A 71 2.08 -12.91 -3.41
N LEU A 72 0.95 -13.31 -2.84
CA LEU A 72 0.11 -12.43 -2.03
C LEU A 72 -0.08 -13.05 -0.65
N GLY A 73 0.21 -12.26 0.39
CA GLY A 73 0.09 -12.66 1.78
C GLY A 73 -0.80 -11.73 2.61
N ILE A 74 -1.39 -12.28 3.66
CA ILE A 74 -2.10 -11.53 4.71
C ILE A 74 -1.13 -11.32 5.86
N MET A 75 -0.97 -10.06 6.28
CA MET A 75 -0.04 -9.65 7.34
C MET A 75 -0.81 -9.10 8.55
N PRO A 76 -0.32 -9.26 9.77
CA PRO A 76 -0.89 -8.59 10.94
C PRO A 76 -0.54 -7.09 10.95
N GLY A 77 -1.27 -6.30 11.74
CA GLY A 77 -0.90 -4.92 12.04
C GLY A 77 -1.24 -3.91 10.95
N SER A 78 -2.26 -4.17 10.13
CA SER A 78 -2.69 -3.25 9.06
C SER A 78 -1.63 -3.09 7.96
N ASN A 79 -1.73 -2.03 7.16
CA ASN A 79 -0.69 -1.67 6.19
C ASN A 79 0.64 -1.32 6.87
N THR A 80 0.58 -0.67 8.03
CA THR A 80 1.79 -0.35 8.81
C THR A 80 2.62 -1.60 9.05
N GLY A 81 2.01 -2.65 9.64
CA GLY A 81 2.73 -3.90 9.86
C GLY A 81 3.20 -4.60 8.57
N ALA A 82 2.45 -4.47 7.47
CA ALA A 82 2.85 -5.05 6.18
C ALA A 82 4.06 -4.33 5.58
N LEU A 83 4.06 -2.99 5.60
CA LEU A 83 5.17 -2.22 5.04
C LEU A 83 6.41 -2.26 5.94
N GLU A 84 6.26 -2.11 7.25
CA GLU A 84 7.37 -2.27 8.20
C GLU A 84 8.03 -3.64 8.09
N ALA A 85 7.24 -4.72 7.97
CA ALA A 85 7.79 -6.05 7.75
C ALA A 85 8.57 -6.14 6.42
N ALA A 86 8.09 -5.51 5.35
CA ALA A 86 8.82 -5.44 4.09
C ALA A 86 10.12 -4.65 4.22
N MET A 87 10.07 -3.48 4.87
CA MET A 87 11.26 -2.65 5.13
C MET A 87 12.29 -3.43 5.96
N TRP A 88 11.85 -4.05 7.06
CA TRP A 88 12.71 -4.81 7.95
C TRP A 88 13.39 -6.01 7.27
N CYS A 89 12.66 -6.71 6.40
CA CYS A 89 13.16 -7.92 5.75
C CYS A 89 14.01 -7.64 4.49
N LEU A 90 13.85 -6.51 3.83
CA LEU A 90 14.39 -6.28 2.49
C LEU A 90 15.46 -5.20 2.41
N LEU A 91 15.41 -4.20 3.29
CA LEU A 91 16.32 -3.06 3.25
C LEU A 91 17.69 -3.37 3.86
N GLY A 92 18.68 -2.52 3.55
CA GLY A 92 20.03 -2.60 4.10
C GLY A 92 21.04 -3.34 3.22
N LYS A 93 20.61 -4.00 2.14
CA LYS A 93 21.53 -4.60 1.17
C LYS A 93 22.14 -3.54 0.22
N THR A 94 21.35 -2.55 -0.14
CA THR A 94 21.72 -1.42 -1.00
C THR A 94 21.40 -0.12 -0.27
N GLY A 95 21.72 1.04 -0.86
CA GLY A 95 21.15 2.31 -0.40
C GLY A 95 19.63 2.32 -0.56
N VAL A 96 18.97 3.29 0.04
CA VAL A 96 17.51 3.43 0.00
C VAL A 96 17.14 4.85 -0.38
N ASP A 97 16.27 4.99 -1.37
CA ASP A 97 15.61 6.25 -1.74
C ASP A 97 14.18 6.23 -1.20
N ILE A 98 13.81 7.22 -0.38
CA ILE A 98 12.45 7.32 0.19
C ILE A 98 11.82 8.62 -0.30
N LEU A 99 10.61 8.50 -0.87
CA LEU A 99 9.85 9.65 -1.33
C LEU A 99 8.73 9.97 -0.34
N ALA A 100 8.68 11.21 0.15
CA ALA A 100 7.70 11.66 1.12
C ALA A 100 7.15 13.05 0.76
N TRP A 101 5.82 13.16 0.63
CA TRP A 101 5.13 14.43 0.36
C TRP A 101 3.82 14.56 1.15
N GLU A 102 3.68 13.72 2.17
CA GLU A 102 2.55 13.74 3.10
C GLU A 102 2.89 12.89 4.35
N ASN A 103 1.98 12.83 5.31
CA ASN A 103 2.25 12.23 6.62
C ASN A 103 2.73 10.79 6.58
N PHE A 104 2.03 9.92 5.83
CA PHE A 104 2.39 8.49 5.82
C PHE A 104 3.75 8.25 5.18
N GLY A 105 4.07 8.96 4.08
CA GLY A 105 5.41 8.92 3.52
C GLY A 105 6.49 9.37 4.51
N LYS A 106 6.18 10.37 5.35
CA LYS A 106 7.09 10.83 6.41
C LYS A 106 7.26 9.81 7.54
N ASP A 107 6.22 9.08 7.88
CA ASP A 107 6.32 8.00 8.87
C ASP A 107 7.32 6.93 8.40
N TRP A 108 7.32 6.57 7.12
CA TRP A 108 8.31 5.63 6.56
C TRP A 108 9.74 6.16 6.59
N VAL A 109 9.92 7.48 6.44
CA VAL A 109 11.24 8.12 6.63
C VAL A 109 11.69 8.01 8.08
N ILE A 110 10.79 8.26 9.03
CA ILE A 110 11.07 8.15 10.46
C ILE A 110 11.47 6.72 10.82
N ASP A 111 10.74 5.71 10.33
CA ASP A 111 11.04 4.30 10.58
C ASP A 111 12.42 3.92 10.03
N ALA A 112 12.75 4.35 8.82
CA ALA A 112 14.05 4.08 8.22
C ALA A 112 15.21 4.69 9.02
N ILE A 113 15.04 5.88 9.58
CA ILE A 113 16.06 6.60 10.35
C ILE A 113 16.12 6.08 11.79
N SER A 114 14.98 6.03 12.47
CA SER A 114 14.93 5.86 13.93
C SER A 114 14.91 4.38 14.33
N GLU A 115 14.17 3.57 13.60
CA GLU A 115 13.95 2.16 13.94
C GLU A 115 14.96 1.25 13.22
N LEU A 116 15.08 1.38 11.90
CA LEU A 116 16.01 0.58 11.11
C LEU A 116 17.44 1.10 11.15
N LYS A 117 17.62 2.40 11.47
CA LYS A 117 18.93 3.07 11.57
C LYS A 117 19.77 2.90 10.31
N LEU A 118 19.13 3.05 9.15
CA LEU A 118 19.81 2.96 7.87
C LEU A 118 20.74 4.14 7.66
N GLU A 119 21.99 3.89 7.27
CA GLU A 119 23.00 4.92 7.09
C GLU A 119 23.02 5.49 5.67
N ASN A 120 22.63 4.70 4.67
CA ASN A 120 22.68 5.11 3.26
C ASN A 120 21.28 5.43 2.74
N LEU A 121 20.77 6.61 3.10
CA LEU A 121 19.44 7.10 2.77
C LEU A 121 19.50 8.36 1.90
N ASN A 122 18.72 8.37 0.83
CA ASN A 122 18.36 9.55 0.05
C ASN A 122 16.89 9.86 0.31
N ILE A 123 16.60 11.01 0.88
CA ILE A 123 15.23 11.42 1.21
C ILE A 123 14.79 12.48 0.21
N HIS A 124 13.72 12.19 -0.52
CA HIS A 124 13.08 13.09 -1.48
C HIS A 124 11.79 13.61 -0.87
N GLU A 125 11.87 14.75 -0.19
CA GLU A 125 10.71 15.37 0.47
C GLU A 125 10.19 16.57 -0.32
N GLU A 126 8.86 16.73 -0.30
CA GLU A 126 8.17 17.92 -0.76
C GLU A 126 7.03 18.31 0.18
N ASP A 127 6.58 19.55 0.03
CA ASP A 127 5.43 20.07 0.76
C ASP A 127 4.11 19.45 0.27
N TYR A 128 3.09 19.55 1.11
CA TYR A 128 1.73 19.16 0.73
C TYR A 128 1.30 19.82 -0.59
N GLY A 129 0.72 19.03 -1.48
CA GLY A 129 0.27 19.47 -2.79
C GLY A 129 1.33 19.41 -3.89
N LYS A 130 2.54 18.96 -3.58
CA LYS A 130 3.63 18.80 -4.54
C LYS A 130 4.16 17.38 -4.51
N LEU A 131 4.61 16.90 -5.66
CA LEU A 131 5.31 15.63 -5.80
C LEU A 131 6.81 15.90 -5.84
N PRO A 132 7.65 15.09 -5.17
CA PRO A 132 9.09 15.14 -5.33
C PRO A 132 9.51 14.96 -6.79
N ASP A 133 10.68 15.49 -7.14
CA ASP A 133 11.25 15.33 -8.47
C ASP A 133 11.68 13.87 -8.70
N LEU A 134 10.81 13.12 -9.37
CA LEU A 134 10.98 11.69 -9.63
C LEU A 134 12.22 11.38 -10.49
N SER A 135 12.75 12.36 -11.24
CA SER A 135 13.95 12.17 -12.05
C SER A 135 15.24 12.06 -11.25
N LYS A 136 15.19 12.41 -9.96
CA LYS A 136 16.34 12.34 -9.05
C LYS A 136 16.46 11.01 -8.30
N VAL A 137 15.49 10.14 -8.45
CA VAL A 137 15.47 8.83 -7.76
C VAL A 137 16.56 7.92 -8.32
N ASN A 138 17.36 7.36 -7.45
CA ASN A 138 18.40 6.41 -7.81
C ASN A 138 17.87 4.97 -7.75
N PHE A 139 17.60 4.38 -8.87
CA PHE A 139 17.07 3.01 -8.97
C PHE A 139 18.14 1.89 -8.85
N ASP A 140 19.39 2.23 -8.57
CA ASP A 140 20.37 1.28 -8.05
C ASP A 140 20.11 0.98 -6.54
N ASN A 141 19.43 1.89 -5.86
CA ASN A 141 18.93 1.75 -4.49
C ASN A 141 17.53 1.12 -4.46
N ASP A 142 17.15 0.60 -3.30
CA ASP A 142 15.77 0.27 -3.02
C ASP A 142 14.96 1.55 -2.87
N VAL A 143 13.75 1.58 -3.44
CA VAL A 143 12.92 2.79 -3.48
C VAL A 143 11.63 2.57 -2.73
N ILE A 144 11.32 3.44 -1.76
CA ILE A 144 10.06 3.42 -1.00
C ILE A 144 9.23 4.64 -1.36
N PHE A 145 7.98 4.44 -1.68
CA PHE A 145 7.06 5.53 -2.01
C PHE A 145 5.60 5.15 -1.76
N THR A 146 4.73 6.15 -1.63
CA THR A 146 3.28 5.96 -1.64
C THR A 146 2.76 6.14 -3.06
N TRP A 147 1.85 5.26 -3.53
CA TRP A 147 1.21 5.48 -4.84
C TRP A 147 0.36 6.75 -4.85
N ASN A 148 -0.33 6.98 -3.75
CA ASN A 148 -1.13 8.16 -3.51
C ASN A 148 -0.90 8.69 -2.11
N GLY A 149 -0.44 9.93 -1.99
CA GLY A 149 -0.31 10.61 -0.71
C GLY A 149 -1.69 10.94 -0.13
N THR A 150 -2.15 10.12 0.79
CA THR A 150 -3.52 10.18 1.34
C THR A 150 -3.88 11.55 1.89
N THR A 151 -2.99 12.17 2.65
CA THR A 151 -3.27 13.43 3.35
C THR A 151 -3.01 14.66 2.47
N SER A 152 -2.27 14.53 1.38
CA SER A 152 -2.03 15.63 0.43
C SER A 152 -2.92 15.57 -0.82
N GLY A 153 -3.48 14.39 -1.14
CA GLY A 153 -4.24 14.16 -2.37
C GLY A 153 -3.37 14.12 -3.64
N VAL A 154 -2.06 14.04 -3.51
CA VAL A 154 -1.11 13.98 -4.63
C VAL A 154 -0.67 12.55 -4.85
N LYS A 155 -0.80 12.05 -6.07
CA LYS A 155 -0.37 10.70 -6.46
C LYS A 155 0.77 10.76 -7.48
N VAL A 156 1.54 9.68 -7.58
CA VAL A 156 2.44 9.49 -8.73
C VAL A 156 1.63 9.43 -10.04
N PRO A 157 2.17 9.94 -11.15
CA PRO A 157 1.41 10.01 -12.41
C PRO A 157 1.02 8.61 -12.92
N ASN A 158 1.95 7.70 -12.95
CA ASN A 158 1.87 6.31 -13.41
C ASN A 158 3.15 5.57 -12.99
N GLY A 159 3.46 4.42 -13.58
CA GLY A 159 4.69 3.66 -13.35
C GLY A 159 5.87 3.99 -14.28
N ASP A 160 5.70 4.87 -15.28
CA ASP A 160 6.71 5.11 -16.33
C ASP A 160 8.02 5.72 -15.81
N TRP A 161 7.98 6.41 -14.66
CA TRP A 161 9.17 6.94 -14.00
C TRP A 161 10.08 5.87 -13.39
N ILE A 162 9.58 4.64 -13.27
CA ILE A 162 10.32 3.50 -12.73
C ILE A 162 10.93 2.69 -13.88
N PRO A 163 12.26 2.66 -14.06
CA PRO A 163 12.90 1.92 -15.15
C PRO A 163 12.74 0.40 -15.00
N ASP A 164 12.69 -0.30 -16.11
CA ASP A 164 12.57 -1.76 -16.11
C ASP A 164 13.88 -2.46 -15.70
N ASP A 165 15.02 -1.84 -16.01
CA ASP A 165 16.37 -2.34 -15.75
C ASP A 165 16.91 -1.92 -14.35
N ARG A 166 16.04 -1.45 -13.46
CA ARG A 166 16.40 -1.08 -12.09
C ARG A 166 17.08 -2.22 -11.34
N LYS A 167 18.08 -1.91 -10.51
CA LYS A 167 18.76 -2.90 -9.67
C LYS A 167 18.10 -3.06 -8.32
N GLY A 168 17.68 -1.93 -7.71
CA GLY A 168 16.97 -1.92 -6.45
C GLY A 168 15.54 -2.46 -6.56
N LEU A 169 14.92 -2.73 -5.43
CA LEU A 169 13.51 -3.07 -5.32
C LEU A 169 12.66 -1.81 -5.17
N THR A 170 11.46 -1.83 -5.73
CA THR A 170 10.46 -0.77 -5.56
C THR A 170 9.38 -1.24 -4.59
N ILE A 171 9.23 -0.53 -3.48
CA ILE A 171 8.32 -0.84 -2.37
C ILE A 171 7.26 0.25 -2.32
N CYS A 172 6.03 -0.12 -2.61
CA CYS A 172 4.92 0.80 -2.79
C CYS A 172 3.85 0.62 -1.70
N ASP A 173 3.60 1.67 -0.92
CA ASP A 173 2.37 1.78 -0.14
C ASP A 173 1.22 2.19 -1.08
N ALA A 174 0.32 1.26 -1.33
CA ALA A 174 -0.84 1.46 -2.19
C ALA A 174 -2.16 1.58 -1.41
N THR A 175 -2.11 1.75 -0.11
CA THR A 175 -3.28 1.64 0.79
C THR A 175 -4.48 2.46 0.34
N SER A 176 -4.28 3.70 -0.05
CA SER A 176 -5.39 4.57 -0.47
C SER A 176 -5.66 4.55 -1.98
N ALA A 177 -4.84 3.82 -2.74
CA ALA A 177 -4.93 3.75 -4.19
C ALA A 177 -5.57 2.45 -4.69
N ILE A 178 -5.20 1.34 -4.05
CA ILE A 178 -5.57 0.00 -4.53
C ILE A 178 -7.09 -0.19 -4.57
N PHE A 179 -7.58 -0.92 -5.53
CA PHE A 179 -9.00 -1.11 -5.91
C PHE A 179 -9.69 0.15 -6.47
N GLY A 180 -9.10 1.34 -6.37
CA GLY A 180 -9.74 2.58 -6.83
C GLY A 180 -8.95 3.36 -7.87
N MET A 181 -7.66 3.08 -8.01
CA MET A 181 -6.77 3.73 -8.98
C MET A 181 -6.03 2.68 -9.80
N PRO A 182 -5.70 2.95 -11.06
CA PRO A 182 -4.81 2.09 -11.82
C PRO A 182 -3.42 2.11 -11.19
N ILE A 183 -2.85 0.93 -10.99
CA ILE A 183 -1.49 0.71 -10.49
C ILE A 183 -0.75 -0.14 -11.52
N ASP A 184 0.46 0.25 -11.85
CA ASP A 184 1.35 -0.56 -12.68
C ASP A 184 2.09 -1.56 -11.79
N TYR A 185 1.49 -2.73 -11.63
CA TYR A 185 2.02 -3.76 -10.74
C TYR A 185 3.42 -4.23 -11.14
N ASN A 186 3.74 -4.29 -12.44
CA ASN A 186 5.06 -4.73 -12.92
C ASN A 186 6.20 -3.78 -12.52
N LYS A 187 5.86 -2.54 -12.18
CA LYS A 187 6.81 -1.54 -11.70
C LYS A 187 7.03 -1.56 -10.18
N CYS A 188 6.24 -2.36 -9.44
CA CYS A 188 6.29 -2.42 -7.99
C CYS A 188 6.69 -3.83 -7.52
N ASP A 189 7.86 -3.98 -6.92
CA ASP A 189 8.34 -5.27 -6.44
C ASP A 189 7.63 -5.71 -5.15
N VAL A 190 7.29 -4.74 -4.29
CA VAL A 190 6.44 -4.93 -3.12
C VAL A 190 5.28 -3.96 -3.20
N ILE A 191 4.07 -4.43 -2.95
CA ILE A 191 2.88 -3.59 -2.86
C ILE A 191 2.17 -3.93 -1.56
N THR A 192 1.96 -2.92 -0.72
CA THR A 192 1.28 -3.11 0.55
C THR A 192 -0.01 -2.31 0.63
N TRP A 193 -0.98 -2.84 1.36
CA TRP A 193 -2.25 -2.16 1.62
C TRP A 193 -2.98 -2.79 2.80
N SER A 194 -4.10 -2.19 3.17
CA SER A 194 -5.06 -2.73 4.14
C SER A 194 -6.50 -2.51 3.67
N TRP A 195 -7.46 -3.09 4.39
CA TRP A 195 -8.85 -3.21 3.89
C TRP A 195 -9.75 -2.02 4.21
N GLN A 196 -9.28 -1.04 5.00
CA GLN A 196 -10.12 0.05 5.49
C GLN A 196 -10.36 1.20 4.51
N LYS A 197 -9.73 1.21 3.34
CA LYS A 197 -9.93 2.28 2.35
C LYS A 197 -11.05 1.92 1.37
N ILE A 198 -10.74 1.64 0.11
CA ILE A 198 -11.74 1.39 -0.93
C ILE A 198 -12.67 0.21 -0.59
N LEU A 199 -12.15 -0.85 0.03
CA LEU A 199 -12.97 -1.99 0.45
C LEU A 199 -13.91 -1.66 1.63
N GLY A 200 -13.70 -0.56 2.35
CA GLY A 200 -14.55 -0.12 3.46
C GLY A 200 -14.58 -1.09 4.66
N GLY A 201 -13.55 -1.92 4.79
CA GLY A 201 -13.39 -2.86 5.89
C GLY A 201 -12.66 -2.27 7.09
N GLU A 202 -12.30 -3.13 8.03
CA GLU A 202 -11.47 -2.78 9.17
C GLU A 202 -9.98 -2.79 8.82
N ALA A 203 -9.18 -2.02 9.57
CA ALA A 203 -7.73 -1.89 9.36
C ALA A 203 -6.92 -3.08 9.90
N ALA A 204 -7.55 -4.12 10.42
CA ALA A 204 -6.92 -5.16 11.23
C ALA A 204 -5.80 -5.94 10.51
N HIS A 205 -5.93 -6.13 9.20
CA HIS A 205 -4.98 -6.89 8.41
C HIS A 205 -4.34 -6.04 7.32
N GLY A 206 -3.03 -6.19 7.18
CA GLY A 206 -2.29 -5.77 6.02
C GLY A 206 -2.30 -6.86 4.95
N MET A 207 -2.05 -6.43 3.74
CA MET A 207 -1.80 -7.29 2.59
C MET A 207 -0.45 -6.94 2.00
N VAL A 208 0.29 -7.93 1.54
CA VAL A 208 1.55 -7.73 0.84
C VAL A 208 1.59 -8.59 -0.40
N ALA A 209 1.78 -7.95 -1.55
CA ALA A 209 2.10 -8.61 -2.80
C ALA A 209 3.60 -8.44 -3.08
N ILE A 210 4.27 -9.52 -3.46
CA ILE A 210 5.70 -9.53 -3.74
C ILE A 210 6.01 -10.15 -5.09
N SER A 211 6.91 -9.52 -5.84
CA SER A 211 7.40 -9.98 -7.13
C SER A 211 8.39 -11.15 -7.00
N PRO A 212 8.69 -11.86 -8.07
CA PRO A 212 9.76 -12.86 -8.09
C PRO A 212 11.13 -12.32 -7.66
N ARG A 213 11.44 -11.04 -7.95
CA ARG A 213 12.69 -10.38 -7.53
C ARG A 213 12.80 -10.29 -5.99
N VAL A 214 11.68 -10.08 -5.30
CA VAL A 214 11.65 -10.09 -3.84
C VAL A 214 11.85 -11.51 -3.31
N VAL A 215 11.22 -12.51 -3.91
CA VAL A 215 11.41 -13.92 -3.53
C VAL A 215 12.86 -14.32 -3.68
N GLU A 216 13.51 -13.92 -4.76
CA GLU A 216 14.94 -14.15 -4.99
C GLU A 216 15.78 -13.50 -3.88
N ARG A 217 15.54 -12.21 -3.56
CA ARG A 217 16.26 -11.52 -2.50
C ARG A 217 16.09 -12.20 -1.13
N LEU A 218 14.87 -12.58 -0.77
CA LEU A 218 14.61 -13.28 0.50
C LEU A 218 15.30 -14.65 0.56
N SER A 219 15.39 -15.35 -0.55
CA SER A 219 16.08 -16.65 -0.62
C SER A 219 17.59 -16.52 -0.37
N LEU A 220 18.19 -15.41 -0.77
CA LEU A 220 19.62 -15.13 -0.55
C LEU A 220 19.94 -14.77 0.91
N ILE A 221 19.01 -14.21 1.64
CA ILE A 221 19.19 -13.82 3.05
C ILE A 221 19.25 -15.05 3.96
N HIS A 222 18.64 -16.16 3.57
CA HIS A 222 18.59 -17.40 4.35
C HIS A 222 19.73 -18.37 4.04
N ILE A 223 20.64 -18.01 3.14
CA ILE A 223 21.86 -18.77 2.87
C ILE A 223 23.02 -18.22 3.68
#